data_fa25cca201e4859031f275643aa3a287
#
_entry.id   fa25cca201e4859031f275643aa3a287
#
_cell.length_a   1.000
_cell.length_b   1.000
_cell.length_c   1.000
_cell.angle_alpha   90.00
_cell.angle_beta   90.00
_cell.angle_gamma   90.00
#
_symmetry.space_group_name_H-M   'P 1'
#
loop_
_entity.id
_entity.type
_entity.pdbx_description
1 polymer ?
#
loop_
_entity_poly.entity_id
_entity_poly.type
_entity_poly.pdbx_seq_one_letter_code
_entity_poly.pdbx_strand_id
1 'polypeptide(L)'
;MSITAERKQTLIGEYAKKSGDTGSPEVQIAILSERIRNLTDHLSTHKKDFHSRRGLLVMVGKRRRLLDYLKRADGERYAHLIERLGLRR
;
A
#
# COMPACT_ATOMS: atom_id res chain seq x y z
N MET A 1 0.78 -11.27 9.23
CA MET A 1 0.20 -9.93 9.21
C MET A 1 0.85 -9.01 8.19
N SER A 2 2.15 -9.08 8.10
CA SER A 2 2.83 -8.42 6.99
C SER A 2 2.70 -9.29 5.75
N ILE A 3 3.35 -8.91 4.68
CA ILE A 3 3.34 -9.72 3.46
C ILE A 3 4.59 -10.58 3.40
N THR A 4 4.50 -11.70 2.68
CA THR A 4 5.67 -12.54 2.46
C THR A 4 6.62 -11.89 1.47
N ALA A 5 7.89 -12.33 1.47
CA ALA A 5 8.87 -11.84 0.50
C ALA A 5 8.42 -12.13 -0.93
N GLU A 6 7.80 -13.30 -1.16
CA GLU A 6 7.30 -13.68 -2.48
C GLU A 6 6.19 -12.75 -2.96
N ARG A 7 5.22 -12.44 -2.08
CA ARG A 7 4.14 -11.52 -2.44
C ARG A 7 4.68 -10.13 -2.70
N LYS A 8 5.64 -9.69 -1.90
CA LYS A 8 6.28 -8.39 -2.09
C LYS A 8 6.95 -8.29 -3.46
N GLN A 9 7.67 -9.34 -3.86
CA GLN A 9 8.31 -9.39 -5.17
C GLN A 9 7.27 -9.33 -6.30
N THR A 10 6.16 -10.04 -6.14
CA THR A 10 5.06 -10.00 -7.11
C THR A 10 4.52 -8.58 -7.26
N LEU A 11 4.29 -7.90 -6.15
CA LEU A 11 3.79 -6.51 -6.18
C LEU A 11 4.80 -5.56 -6.82
N ILE A 12 6.06 -5.73 -6.52
CA ILE A 12 7.11 -4.92 -7.15
C ILE A 12 7.07 -5.10 -8.66
N GLY A 13 6.95 -6.35 -9.13
CA GLY A 13 6.91 -6.64 -10.56
C GLY A 13 5.67 -6.06 -11.24
N GLU A 14 4.52 -6.08 -10.55
CA GLU A 14 3.26 -5.58 -11.12
C GLU A 14 3.21 -4.05 -11.21
N TYR A 15 3.81 -3.35 -10.27
CA TYR A 15 3.67 -1.90 -10.15
C TYR A 15 4.94 -1.12 -10.47
N ALA A 16 6.06 -1.79 -10.67
CA ALA A 16 7.31 -1.12 -11.02
C ALA A 16 7.20 -0.45 -12.39
N LYS A 17 7.79 0.71 -12.51
CA LYS A 17 7.83 1.45 -13.78
C LYS A 17 8.84 0.83 -14.74
N LYS A 18 9.85 0.18 -14.20
CA LYS A 18 10.89 -0.51 -14.97
C LYS A 18 11.51 -1.59 -14.10
N SER A 19 12.23 -2.51 -14.74
CA SER A 19 12.89 -3.60 -14.05
C SER A 19 13.80 -3.07 -12.93
N GLY A 20 13.70 -3.67 -11.75
CA GLY A 20 14.50 -3.28 -10.61
C GLY A 20 13.98 -2.11 -9.80
N ASP A 21 12.86 -1.53 -10.21
CA ASP A 21 12.25 -0.42 -9.48
C ASP A 21 11.55 -0.95 -8.22
N THR A 22 12.08 -0.60 -7.05
CA THR A 22 11.50 -0.98 -5.77
C THR A 22 11.07 0.23 -4.95
N GLY A 23 11.33 1.44 -5.45
CA GLY A 23 11.15 2.66 -4.70
C GLY A 23 10.14 3.66 -5.26
N SER A 24 9.49 3.36 -6.38
CA SER A 24 8.49 4.29 -6.92
C SER A 24 7.29 4.40 -5.99
N PRO A 25 6.57 5.55 -6.01
CA PRO A 25 5.36 5.70 -5.21
C PRO A 25 4.34 4.60 -5.46
N GLU A 26 4.17 4.18 -6.71
CA GLU A 26 3.23 3.11 -7.06
C GLU A 26 3.56 1.80 -6.36
N VAL A 27 4.82 1.39 -6.37
CA VAL A 27 5.26 0.17 -5.70
C VAL A 27 5.03 0.27 -4.20
N GLN A 28 5.44 1.38 -3.58
CA GLN A 28 5.28 1.59 -2.15
C GLN A 28 3.82 1.58 -1.72
N ILE A 29 2.95 2.25 -2.49
CA ILE A 29 1.51 2.29 -2.21
C ILE A 29 0.90 0.90 -2.34
N ALA A 30 1.29 0.13 -3.36
CA ALA A 30 0.79 -1.23 -3.55
C ALA A 30 1.17 -2.14 -2.37
N ILE A 31 2.42 -2.07 -1.91
CA ILE A 31 2.88 -2.85 -0.76
C ILE A 31 2.14 -2.45 0.51
N LEU A 32 2.00 -1.15 0.77
CA LEU A 32 1.27 -0.66 1.94
C LEU A 32 -0.19 -1.09 1.90
N SER A 33 -0.83 -1.04 0.73
CA SER A 33 -2.22 -1.44 0.58
C SER A 33 -2.43 -2.90 0.91
N GLU A 34 -1.53 -3.78 0.49
CA GLU A 34 -1.59 -5.20 0.81
C GLU A 34 -1.39 -5.43 2.32
N ARG A 35 -0.42 -4.76 2.91
CA ARG A 35 -0.16 -4.87 4.35
C ARG A 35 -1.33 -4.35 5.18
N ILE A 36 -1.95 -3.25 4.73
CA ILE A 36 -3.13 -2.69 5.40
C ILE A 36 -4.28 -3.68 5.35
N ARG A 37 -4.51 -4.31 4.20
CA ARG A 37 -5.55 -5.32 4.06
C ARG A 37 -5.32 -6.49 5.00
N ASN A 38 -4.10 -7.03 5.02
CA ASN A 38 -3.75 -8.17 5.87
C ASN A 38 -3.93 -7.84 7.35
N LEU A 39 -3.51 -6.63 7.76
CA LEU A 39 -3.62 -6.21 9.14
C LEU A 39 -5.07 -5.93 9.54
N THR A 40 -5.86 -5.39 8.61
CA THR A 40 -7.30 -5.17 8.84
C THR A 40 -8.00 -6.51 9.07
N ASP A 41 -7.68 -7.53 8.28
CA ASP A 41 -8.23 -8.87 8.48
C ASP A 41 -7.81 -9.46 9.82
N HIS A 42 -6.55 -9.28 10.20
CA HIS A 42 -6.07 -9.73 11.52
C HIS A 42 -6.88 -9.08 12.65
N LEU A 43 -7.10 -7.77 12.56
CA LEU A 43 -7.81 -7.01 13.61
C LEU A 43 -9.30 -7.35 13.66
N SER A 44 -9.87 -7.91 12.61
CA SER A 44 -11.28 -8.34 12.63
C SER A 44 -11.48 -9.49 13.63
N THR A 45 -10.46 -10.30 13.88
CA THR A 45 -10.51 -11.40 14.83
C THR A 45 -9.73 -11.13 16.12
N HIS A 46 -8.79 -10.20 16.10
CA HIS A 46 -7.93 -9.84 17.25
C HIS A 46 -8.13 -8.37 17.61
N LYS A 47 -9.35 -8.05 18.03
CA LYS A 47 -9.78 -6.67 18.26
C LYS A 47 -9.00 -5.92 19.33
N LYS A 48 -8.38 -6.66 20.27
CA LYS A 48 -7.62 -6.07 21.37
C LYS A 48 -6.12 -6.00 21.09
N ASP A 49 -5.67 -6.28 19.88
CA ASP A 49 -4.28 -6.14 19.51
C ASP A 49 -3.99 -4.67 19.19
N PHE A 50 -3.66 -3.93 20.25
CA PHE A 50 -3.46 -2.47 20.13
C PHE A 50 -2.19 -2.10 19.39
N HIS A 51 -1.16 -2.94 19.45
CA HIS A 51 0.07 -2.73 18.68
C HIS A 51 -0.19 -2.80 17.18
N SER A 52 -0.94 -3.80 16.75
CA SER A 52 -1.31 -3.95 15.34
C SER A 52 -2.22 -2.82 14.88
N ARG A 53 -3.14 -2.40 15.74
CA ARG A 53 -4.03 -1.27 15.42
C ARG A 53 -3.24 0.02 15.21
N ARG A 54 -2.27 0.27 16.07
CA ARG A 54 -1.40 1.43 15.94
C ARG A 54 -0.56 1.35 14.66
N GLY A 55 -0.02 0.16 14.35
CA GLY A 55 0.72 -0.06 13.11
C GLY A 55 -0.13 0.18 11.87
N LEU A 56 -1.40 -0.23 11.92
CA LEU A 56 -2.34 0.01 10.83
C LEU A 56 -2.52 1.51 10.59
N LEU A 57 -2.72 2.28 11.65
CA LEU A 57 -2.90 3.73 11.52
C LEU A 57 -1.66 4.41 10.92
N VAL A 58 -0.47 3.96 11.31
CA VAL A 58 0.78 4.48 10.75
C VAL A 58 0.87 4.19 9.25
N MET A 59 0.53 2.95 8.84
CA MET A 59 0.57 2.58 7.43
C MET A 59 -0.46 3.33 6.59
N VAL A 60 -1.66 3.51 7.13
CA VAL A 60 -2.71 4.30 6.46
C VAL A 60 -2.24 5.74 6.24
N GLY A 61 -1.61 6.33 7.25
CA GLY A 61 -1.05 7.67 7.14
C GLY A 61 0.04 7.77 6.09
N LYS A 62 0.95 6.79 6.04
CA LYS A 62 2.00 6.75 5.02
C LYS A 62 1.43 6.62 3.62
N ARG A 63 0.46 5.72 3.44
CA ARG A 63 -0.19 5.54 2.14
C ARG A 63 -0.86 6.83 1.68
N ARG A 64 -1.56 7.51 2.57
CA ARG A 64 -2.23 8.77 2.25
C ARG A 64 -1.22 9.82 1.78
N ARG A 65 -0.09 9.95 2.48
CA ARG A 65 0.93 10.92 2.09
C ARG A 65 1.53 10.60 0.72
N LEU A 66 1.79 9.32 0.44
CA LEU A 66 2.29 8.90 -0.87
C LEU A 66 1.28 9.16 -1.97
N LEU A 67 0.00 8.89 -1.71
CA LEU A 67 -1.07 9.16 -2.68
C LEU A 67 -1.21 10.65 -2.95
N ASP A 68 -1.16 11.48 -1.91
CA ASP A 68 -1.23 12.93 -2.08
C ASP A 68 -0.04 13.44 -2.89
N TYR A 69 1.15 12.93 -2.61
CA TYR A 69 2.34 13.26 -3.38
C TYR A 69 2.18 12.90 -4.86
N LEU A 70 1.75 11.67 -5.13
CA LEU A 70 1.58 11.19 -6.50
C LEU A 70 0.52 12.00 -7.25
N LYS A 71 -0.58 12.34 -6.58
CA LYS A 71 -1.64 13.15 -7.16
C LYS A 71 -1.13 14.51 -7.62
N ARG A 72 -0.26 15.13 -6.81
CA ARG A 72 0.33 16.43 -7.16
C ARG A 72 1.40 16.32 -8.25
N ALA A 73 2.20 15.24 -8.19
CA ALA A 73 3.30 15.06 -9.12
C ALA A 73 2.84 14.60 -10.50
N ASP A 74 1.84 13.70 -10.53
CA ASP A 74 1.33 13.14 -11.77
C ASP A 74 -0.07 12.60 -11.56
N GLY A 75 -1.07 13.42 -11.87
CA GLY A 75 -2.48 13.08 -11.66
C GLY A 75 -2.96 11.88 -12.46
N GLU A 76 -2.41 11.64 -13.65
CA GLU A 76 -2.79 10.49 -14.45
C GLU A 76 -2.30 9.18 -13.83
N ARG A 77 -1.08 9.16 -13.34
CA ARG A 77 -0.53 8.00 -12.63
C ARG A 77 -1.33 7.72 -11.37
N TYR A 78 -1.70 8.78 -10.65
CA TYR A 78 -2.54 8.67 -9.44
C TYR A 78 -3.88 8.03 -9.77
N ALA A 79 -4.59 8.54 -10.78
CA ALA A 79 -5.90 8.03 -11.16
C ALA A 79 -5.82 6.57 -11.60
N HIS A 80 -4.81 6.22 -12.37
CA HIS A 80 -4.58 4.85 -12.85
C HIS A 80 -4.34 3.89 -11.68
N LEU A 81 -3.52 4.31 -10.73
CA LEU A 81 -3.20 3.50 -9.55
C LEU A 81 -4.42 3.29 -8.65
N ILE A 82 -5.19 4.34 -8.39
CA ILE A 82 -6.42 4.25 -7.60
C ILE A 82 -7.38 3.23 -8.22
N GLU A 83 -7.53 3.26 -9.54
CA GLU A 83 -8.38 2.31 -10.24
C GLU A 83 -7.87 0.88 -10.10
N ARG A 84 -6.56 0.67 -10.31
CA ARG A 84 -5.95 -0.68 -10.20
C ARG A 84 -6.08 -1.26 -8.80
N LEU A 85 -5.95 -0.43 -7.77
CA LEU A 85 -5.98 -0.89 -6.37
C LEU A 85 -7.40 -0.90 -5.79
N GLY A 86 -8.37 -0.31 -6.49
CA GLY A 86 -9.74 -0.20 -5.98
C GLY A 86 -9.86 0.70 -4.78
N LEU A 87 -9.01 1.70 -4.66
CA LEU A 87 -9.01 2.62 -3.52
C LEU A 87 -9.99 3.76 -3.75
N ARG A 88 -10.46 4.33 -2.64
CA ARG A 88 -11.26 5.55 -2.69
C ARG A 88 -10.37 6.76 -2.90
N ARG A 89 -10.89 7.71 -3.62
CA ARG A 89 -10.25 9.01 -3.84
C ARG A 89 -10.28 9.87 -2.60
#